data_bf7d6656f8b29f66de41f558110e6fc9
#
_entry.id   bf7d6656f8b29f66de41f558110e6fc9
#
_cell.length_a   1.000
_cell.length_b   1.000
_cell.length_c   1.000
_cell.angle_alpha   90.00
_cell.angle_beta   90.00
_cell.angle_gamma   90.00
#
_symmetry.space_group_name_H-M   'P 1'
#
loop_
_entity.id
_entity.type
_entity.pdbx_description
1 polymer ?
#
loop_
_entity_poly.entity_id
_entity_poly.type
_entity_poly.pdbx_seq_one_letter_code
_entity_poly.pdbx_strand_id
1 'polypeptide(L)'
;MQLRFGIKTAQQYTTYDDILRVWLEADSIPSIEHAWAFDHFIPLGLDPTGPQLEGWTLLGALAARTERLRVGLMVTGNTYRHPAVLAKIGATVDNISHGRLDFGIGAGWNELESNMYGIPLYTPGERIRRLGEACEVVKRLWTETLANFDGEYYQLKVARCEPKPVQKPYPPFVIGGSGEQLTLRVVAQYANIWNFAGGPVDTFRHKIEVLEGHCVAIGRDPSTIERSIQAFVNYDNLAETRDGIRPFIEAGATHIILNLRAPYPEGIVHRLAEDIAEPLQAEYDRI
;
A
#
# COMPACT_ATOMS: atom_id res chain seq x y z
N MET A 1 -1.61 12.42 -18.79
CA MET A 1 -1.82 11.62 -17.56
C MET A 1 -0.48 11.00 -17.23
N GLN A 2 0.00 11.08 -15.99
CA GLN A 2 1.28 10.48 -15.62
C GLN A 2 1.02 9.12 -14.98
N LEU A 3 1.54 8.06 -15.60
CA LEU A 3 1.48 6.70 -15.06
C LEU A 3 2.67 6.40 -14.17
N ARG A 4 2.42 5.85 -12.99
CA ARG A 4 3.42 5.45 -12.01
C ARG A 4 3.41 3.94 -11.86
N PHE A 5 4.52 3.30 -12.13
CA PHE A 5 4.67 1.86 -12.01
C PHE A 5 5.55 1.49 -10.81
N GLY A 6 5.23 0.38 -10.20
CA GLY A 6 6.05 -0.22 -9.15
C GLY A 6 5.83 -1.72 -9.07
N ILE A 7 6.61 -2.34 -8.21
CA ILE A 7 6.55 -3.78 -7.96
C ILE A 7 6.02 -4.07 -6.56
N LYS A 8 5.41 -5.25 -6.39
CA LYS A 8 5.16 -5.82 -5.06
C LYS A 8 5.73 -7.23 -4.99
N THR A 9 6.68 -7.44 -4.08
CA THR A 9 7.25 -8.75 -3.80
C THR A 9 6.49 -9.44 -2.67
N ALA A 10 6.12 -10.70 -2.90
CA ALA A 10 5.56 -11.55 -1.85
C ALA A 10 6.71 -12.12 -1.00
N GLN A 11 6.79 -11.73 0.28
CA GLN A 11 7.84 -12.17 1.21
C GLN A 11 7.56 -13.54 1.84
N GLN A 12 6.89 -14.42 1.09
CA GLN A 12 6.57 -15.79 1.47
C GLN A 12 7.30 -16.79 0.59
N TYR A 13 7.77 -17.91 1.15
CA TYR A 13 8.52 -18.94 0.44
C TYR A 13 9.73 -18.40 -0.32
N THR A 14 10.41 -17.42 0.24
CA THR A 14 11.57 -16.74 -0.34
C THR A 14 12.54 -16.31 0.76
N THR A 15 13.70 -15.81 0.36
CA THR A 15 14.71 -15.28 1.27
C THR A 15 14.76 -13.75 1.23
N TYR A 16 15.37 -13.15 2.27
CA TYR A 16 15.66 -11.72 2.27
C TYR A 16 16.54 -11.33 1.08
N ASP A 17 17.54 -12.13 0.76
CA ASP A 17 18.50 -11.83 -0.32
C ASP A 17 17.83 -11.85 -1.69
N ASP A 18 16.88 -12.76 -1.93
CA ASP A 18 16.09 -12.78 -3.17
C ASP A 18 15.24 -11.53 -3.33
N ILE A 19 14.56 -11.10 -2.27
CA ILE A 19 13.76 -9.88 -2.29
C ILE A 19 14.67 -8.66 -2.48
N LEU A 20 15.77 -8.58 -1.75
CA LEU A 20 16.72 -7.48 -1.86
C LEU A 20 17.28 -7.35 -3.28
N ARG A 21 17.64 -8.47 -3.92
CA ARG A 21 18.09 -8.47 -5.32
C ARG A 21 17.07 -7.80 -6.25
N VAL A 22 15.80 -8.18 -6.14
CA VAL A 22 14.70 -7.63 -6.94
C VAL A 22 14.48 -6.13 -6.65
N TRP A 23 14.57 -5.72 -5.38
CA TRP A 23 14.41 -4.32 -5.00
C TRP A 23 15.58 -3.45 -5.48
N LEU A 24 16.82 -3.94 -5.42
CA LEU A 24 17.99 -3.24 -5.96
C LEU A 24 17.94 -3.12 -7.48
N GLU A 25 17.46 -4.16 -8.17
CA GLU A 25 17.20 -4.10 -9.60
C GLU A 25 16.15 -3.01 -9.91
N ALA A 26 15.03 -2.98 -9.20
CA ALA A 26 14.00 -1.96 -9.35
C ALA A 26 14.52 -0.53 -9.04
N ASP A 27 15.38 -0.40 -8.03
CA ASP A 27 15.96 0.90 -7.64
C ASP A 27 16.85 1.52 -8.73
N SER A 28 17.40 0.68 -9.61
CA SER A 28 18.21 1.13 -10.77
C SER A 28 17.40 1.55 -12.00
N ILE A 29 16.09 1.27 -12.05
CA ILE A 29 15.26 1.45 -13.24
C ILE A 29 14.29 2.64 -13.06
N PRO A 30 14.49 3.78 -13.77
CA PRO A 30 13.70 5.00 -13.57
C PRO A 30 12.19 4.85 -13.78
N SER A 31 11.76 4.01 -14.71
CA SER A 31 10.34 3.74 -15.02
C SER A 31 9.60 2.96 -13.90
N ILE A 32 10.34 2.39 -12.94
CA ILE A 32 9.79 1.74 -11.72
C ILE A 32 10.00 2.70 -10.55
N GLU A 33 8.93 3.30 -10.04
CA GLU A 33 9.01 4.38 -9.05
C GLU A 33 8.83 3.93 -7.61
N HIS A 34 8.13 2.81 -7.38
CA HIS A 34 7.80 2.35 -6.04
C HIS A 34 7.90 0.83 -5.88
N ALA A 35 8.18 0.39 -4.66
CA ALA A 35 8.25 -1.03 -4.31
C ALA A 35 7.49 -1.33 -3.00
N TRP A 36 6.83 -2.47 -2.99
CA TRP A 36 5.91 -2.86 -1.92
C TRP A 36 6.20 -4.27 -1.43
N ALA A 37 6.05 -4.47 -0.12
CA ALA A 37 5.80 -5.77 0.49
C ALA A 37 4.37 -5.79 1.03
N PHE A 38 4.00 -6.77 1.86
CA PHE A 38 2.71 -6.79 2.57
C PHE A 38 2.90 -7.13 4.05
N ASP A 39 1.86 -6.96 4.86
CA ASP A 39 1.94 -7.13 6.31
C ASP A 39 1.07 -8.32 6.75
N HIS A 40 1.55 -9.52 6.47
CA HIS A 40 0.98 -10.77 6.96
C HIS A 40 2.04 -11.59 7.69
N PHE A 41 1.63 -12.42 8.64
CA PHE A 41 2.51 -13.24 9.47
C PHE A 41 2.59 -14.69 9.00
N ILE A 42 1.69 -15.10 8.11
CA ILE A 42 1.64 -16.42 7.48
C ILE A 42 1.49 -16.28 5.97
N PRO A 43 1.95 -17.27 5.16
CA PRO A 43 1.77 -17.27 3.72
C PRO A 43 0.30 -17.20 3.31
N LEU A 44 0.02 -16.41 2.27
CA LEU A 44 -1.30 -16.24 1.69
C LEU A 44 -1.48 -17.14 0.46
N GLY A 45 -2.59 -17.90 0.43
CA GLY A 45 -2.94 -18.74 -0.73
C GLY A 45 -2.01 -19.94 -0.96
N LEU A 46 -1.18 -20.27 0.03
CA LEU A 46 -0.25 -21.39 0.07
C LEU A 46 -0.37 -22.10 1.43
N ASP A 47 0.50 -23.09 1.70
CA ASP A 47 0.58 -23.72 3.02
C ASP A 47 0.89 -22.66 4.09
N PRO A 48 0.00 -22.41 5.06
CA PRO A 48 0.19 -21.37 6.06
C PRO A 48 1.31 -21.68 7.07
N THR A 49 1.85 -22.89 7.06
CA THR A 49 2.99 -23.30 7.93
C THR A 49 4.34 -22.97 7.32
N GLY A 50 4.38 -22.49 6.07
CA GLY A 50 5.61 -22.13 5.38
C GLY A 50 6.25 -20.82 5.87
N PRO A 51 7.45 -20.49 5.35
CA PRO A 51 8.19 -19.32 5.77
C PRO A 51 7.54 -18.02 5.27
N GLN A 52 7.48 -17.04 6.16
CA GLN A 52 7.00 -15.67 5.91
C GLN A 52 7.87 -14.67 6.68
N LEU A 53 8.39 -13.65 5.99
CA LEU A 53 9.13 -12.57 6.64
C LEU A 53 8.14 -11.48 7.13
N GLU A 54 8.40 -10.91 8.32
CA GLU A 54 7.56 -9.86 8.89
C GLU A 54 7.73 -8.54 8.12
N GLY A 55 6.58 -7.90 7.79
CA GLY A 55 6.52 -6.82 6.81
C GLY A 55 7.30 -5.56 7.20
N TRP A 56 7.09 -5.00 8.39
CA TRP A 56 7.73 -3.73 8.79
C TRP A 56 9.22 -3.86 9.06
N THR A 57 9.65 -5.00 9.64
CA THR A 57 11.07 -5.30 9.83
C THR A 57 11.79 -5.43 8.49
N LEU A 58 11.19 -6.16 7.55
CA LEU A 58 11.69 -6.30 6.19
C LEU A 58 11.73 -4.94 5.46
N LEU A 59 10.64 -4.14 5.55
CA LEU A 59 10.57 -2.83 4.89
C LEU A 59 11.66 -1.88 5.40
N GLY A 60 11.94 -1.86 6.71
CA GLY A 60 13.02 -1.06 7.28
C GLY A 60 14.40 -1.44 6.70
N ALA A 61 14.66 -2.74 6.55
CA ALA A 61 15.90 -3.23 5.95
C ALA A 61 16.02 -2.87 4.47
N LEU A 62 14.94 -3.03 3.70
CA LEU A 62 14.91 -2.71 2.25
C LEU A 62 14.99 -1.20 2.01
N ALA A 63 14.34 -0.38 2.83
CA ALA A 63 14.42 1.08 2.78
C ALA A 63 15.85 1.60 3.01
N ALA A 64 16.62 0.95 3.89
CA ALA A 64 18.01 1.31 4.15
C ALA A 64 18.98 0.88 3.02
N ARG A 65 18.55 -0.01 2.13
CA ARG A 65 19.39 -0.56 1.03
C ARG A 65 19.04 0.02 -0.34
N THR A 66 17.95 0.77 -0.45
CA THR A 66 17.51 1.46 -1.67
C THR A 66 17.68 2.97 -1.53
N GLU A 67 17.83 3.68 -2.63
CA GLU A 67 18.09 5.13 -2.62
C GLU A 67 16.97 5.96 -3.26
N ARG A 68 16.26 5.41 -4.26
CA ARG A 68 15.32 6.16 -5.11
C ARG A 68 13.87 5.72 -4.92
N LEU A 69 13.60 4.42 -4.85
CA LEU A 69 12.26 3.87 -4.79
C LEU A 69 11.45 4.42 -3.60
N ARG A 70 10.24 4.83 -3.85
CA ARG A 70 9.25 4.95 -2.78
C ARG A 70 8.93 3.56 -2.26
N VAL A 71 8.77 3.43 -0.95
CA VAL A 71 8.66 2.12 -0.29
C VAL A 71 7.42 2.06 0.59
N GLY A 72 6.77 0.91 0.66
CA GLY A 72 5.59 0.77 1.50
C GLY A 72 5.14 -0.68 1.72
N LEU A 73 4.14 -0.84 2.57
CA LEU A 73 3.40 -2.10 2.69
C LEU A 73 2.02 -1.95 2.03
N MET A 74 1.61 -2.94 1.25
CA MET A 74 0.33 -2.99 0.54
C MET A 74 -0.56 -4.10 1.09
N VAL A 75 -1.26 -3.92 2.20
CA VAL A 75 -1.22 -2.81 3.15
C VAL A 75 -1.04 -3.38 4.56
N THR A 76 -0.66 -2.56 5.55
CA THR A 76 -0.63 -3.01 6.95
C THR A 76 -2.04 -3.21 7.49
N GLY A 77 -2.27 -4.29 8.22
CA GLY A 77 -3.54 -4.54 8.90
C GLY A 77 -3.68 -3.68 10.16
N ASN A 78 -4.71 -2.83 10.20
CA ASN A 78 -4.95 -1.95 11.36
C ASN A 78 -5.10 -2.71 12.69
N THR A 79 -5.51 -3.97 12.64
CA THR A 79 -5.71 -4.80 13.85
C THR A 79 -4.43 -5.37 14.42
N TYR A 80 -3.32 -5.37 13.67
CA TYR A 80 -2.08 -6.04 14.07
C TYR A 80 -1.28 -5.27 15.10
N ARG A 81 -1.39 -3.93 15.12
CA ARG A 81 -0.62 -3.06 16.03
C ARG A 81 -1.48 -1.88 16.48
N HIS A 82 -1.25 -1.42 17.71
CA HIS A 82 -1.85 -0.16 18.15
C HIS A 82 -1.41 0.99 17.22
N PRO A 83 -2.33 1.86 16.73
CA PRO A 83 -2.02 2.87 15.73
C PRO A 83 -0.94 3.87 16.17
N ALA A 84 -0.79 4.14 17.47
CA ALA A 84 0.29 4.98 17.97
C ALA A 84 1.68 4.32 17.81
N VAL A 85 1.77 3.00 18.01
CA VAL A 85 3.01 2.23 17.76
C VAL A 85 3.27 2.18 16.26
N LEU A 86 2.24 1.95 15.46
CA LEU A 86 2.33 1.94 14.00
C LEU A 86 2.80 3.30 13.44
N ALA A 87 2.28 4.42 13.98
CA ALA A 87 2.76 5.76 13.64
C ALA A 87 4.25 5.94 13.93
N LYS A 88 4.73 5.40 15.06
CA LYS A 88 6.16 5.45 15.42
C LYS A 88 7.01 4.62 14.47
N ILE A 89 6.56 3.44 14.09
CA ILE A 89 7.22 2.58 13.11
C ILE A 89 7.29 3.31 11.76
N GLY A 90 6.17 3.83 11.25
CA GLY A 90 6.12 4.57 9.98
C GLY A 90 7.05 5.79 9.99
N ALA A 91 7.05 6.59 11.06
CA ALA A 91 7.98 7.72 11.18
C ALA A 91 9.45 7.27 11.14
N THR A 92 9.76 6.12 11.75
CA THR A 92 11.12 5.56 11.73
C THR A 92 11.52 5.13 10.32
N VAL A 93 10.67 4.39 9.61
CA VAL A 93 10.94 3.98 8.21
C VAL A 93 11.03 5.18 7.28
N ASP A 94 10.21 6.22 7.48
CA ASP A 94 10.31 7.45 6.70
C ASP A 94 11.65 8.17 6.92
N ASN A 95 12.16 8.19 8.16
CA ASN A 95 13.50 8.73 8.44
C ASN A 95 14.61 7.86 7.83
N ILE A 96 14.54 6.54 7.93
CA ILE A 96 15.51 5.61 7.33
C ILE A 96 15.55 5.78 5.80
N SER A 97 14.39 5.92 5.18
CA SER A 97 14.26 6.08 3.73
C SER A 97 14.47 7.51 3.23
N HIS A 98 14.77 8.48 4.10
CA HIS A 98 14.89 9.89 3.75
C HIS A 98 13.65 10.47 3.04
N GLY A 99 12.45 10.12 3.55
CA GLY A 99 11.18 10.66 3.05
C GLY A 99 10.59 9.91 1.84
N ARG A 100 10.83 8.60 1.72
CA ARG A 100 10.30 7.77 0.62
C ARG A 100 9.16 6.83 1.04
N LEU A 101 8.70 6.88 2.28
CA LEU A 101 7.61 6.02 2.73
C LEU A 101 6.27 6.43 2.09
N ASP A 102 5.56 5.46 1.55
CA ASP A 102 4.12 5.49 1.29
C ASP A 102 3.43 4.60 2.35
N PHE A 103 2.62 5.22 3.21
CA PHE A 103 2.06 4.54 4.38
C PHE A 103 0.79 3.78 4.02
N GLY A 104 0.94 2.49 3.72
CA GLY A 104 -0.18 1.62 3.38
C GLY A 104 -0.90 1.07 4.61
N ILE A 105 -2.22 1.28 4.70
CA ILE A 105 -3.06 0.79 5.80
C ILE A 105 -4.42 0.28 5.30
N GLY A 106 -4.95 -0.74 5.97
CA GLY A 106 -6.27 -1.33 5.70
C GLY A 106 -6.91 -1.91 6.95
N ALA A 107 -8.16 -2.33 6.84
CA ALA A 107 -8.93 -2.79 8.00
C ALA A 107 -8.50 -4.16 8.58
N GLY A 108 -7.67 -4.92 7.83
CA GLY A 108 -7.39 -6.33 8.15
C GLY A 108 -8.54 -7.27 7.72
N TRP A 109 -8.24 -8.53 7.49
CA TRP A 109 -9.24 -9.49 7.00
C TRP A 109 -8.95 -10.96 7.33
N ASN A 110 -7.70 -11.34 7.51
CA ASN A 110 -7.30 -12.74 7.62
C ASN A 110 -7.64 -13.32 9.00
N GLU A 111 -8.72 -14.10 9.03
CA GLU A 111 -9.21 -14.72 10.27
C GLU A 111 -8.29 -15.83 10.78
N LEU A 112 -7.74 -16.65 9.86
CA LEU A 112 -6.81 -17.72 10.24
C LEU A 112 -5.57 -17.16 10.95
N GLU A 113 -4.94 -16.17 10.36
CA GLU A 113 -3.77 -15.49 10.91
C GLU A 113 -4.06 -14.83 12.26
N SER A 114 -5.19 -14.12 12.35
CA SER A 114 -5.64 -13.48 13.58
C SER A 114 -5.82 -14.48 14.71
N ASN A 115 -6.46 -15.62 14.42
CA ASN A 115 -6.64 -16.70 15.39
C ASN A 115 -5.32 -17.36 15.81
N MET A 116 -4.41 -17.62 14.86
CA MET A 116 -3.10 -18.22 15.14
C MET A 116 -2.24 -17.33 16.04
N TYR A 117 -2.31 -16.01 15.87
CA TYR A 117 -1.52 -15.04 16.64
C TYR A 117 -2.24 -14.45 17.85
N GLY A 118 -3.49 -14.87 18.11
CA GLY A 118 -4.29 -14.33 19.21
C GLY A 118 -4.64 -12.84 19.06
N ILE A 119 -4.68 -12.36 17.82
CA ILE A 119 -4.98 -10.96 17.48
C ILE A 119 -6.49 -10.83 17.26
N PRO A 120 -7.19 -9.93 17.98
CA PRO A 120 -8.62 -9.73 17.78
C PRO A 120 -8.92 -9.23 16.36
N LEU A 121 -9.76 -9.95 15.60
CA LEU A 121 -10.11 -9.52 14.26
C LEU A 121 -11.27 -8.52 14.21
N TYR A 122 -12.22 -8.59 15.14
CA TYR A 122 -13.45 -7.79 15.19
C TYR A 122 -14.38 -8.00 13.97
N THR A 123 -15.59 -7.46 14.04
CA THR A 123 -16.52 -7.49 12.90
C THR A 123 -16.06 -6.56 11.76
N PRO A 124 -16.46 -6.82 10.50
CA PRO A 124 -16.08 -5.96 9.39
C PRO A 124 -16.38 -4.46 9.61
N GLY A 125 -17.56 -4.15 10.14
CA GLY A 125 -17.95 -2.77 10.44
C GLY A 125 -17.06 -2.12 11.51
N GLU A 126 -16.75 -2.85 12.59
CA GLU A 126 -15.88 -2.37 13.65
C GLU A 126 -14.45 -2.14 13.16
N ARG A 127 -13.89 -3.12 12.40
CA ARG A 127 -12.53 -2.97 11.82
C ARG A 127 -12.38 -1.70 10.98
N ILE A 128 -13.40 -1.35 10.20
CA ILE A 128 -13.35 -0.16 9.35
C ILE A 128 -13.52 1.13 10.17
N ARG A 129 -14.36 1.14 11.22
CA ARG A 129 -14.42 2.30 12.15
C ARG A 129 -13.10 2.49 12.87
N ARG A 130 -12.48 1.40 13.37
CA ARG A 130 -11.14 1.40 13.94
C ARG A 130 -10.07 1.93 12.95
N LEU A 131 -10.18 1.58 11.66
CA LEU A 131 -9.30 2.12 10.62
C LEU A 131 -9.43 3.64 10.50
N GLY A 132 -10.63 4.19 10.53
CA GLY A 132 -10.85 5.63 10.50
C GLY A 132 -10.20 6.34 11.69
N GLU A 133 -10.40 5.84 12.91
CA GLU A 133 -9.72 6.38 14.10
C GLU A 133 -8.20 6.21 14.05
N ALA A 134 -7.71 5.06 13.54
CA ALA A 134 -6.28 4.83 13.40
C ALA A 134 -5.62 5.84 12.44
N CYS A 135 -6.26 6.16 11.32
CA CYS A 135 -5.77 7.19 10.41
C CYS A 135 -5.68 8.56 11.12
N GLU A 136 -6.68 8.93 11.92
CA GLU A 136 -6.65 10.18 12.68
C GLU A 136 -5.54 10.16 13.76
N VAL A 137 -5.40 9.06 14.51
CA VAL A 137 -4.34 8.88 15.51
C VAL A 137 -2.96 9.04 14.89
N VAL A 138 -2.72 8.36 13.77
CA VAL A 138 -1.44 8.43 13.04
C VAL A 138 -1.16 9.85 12.55
N LYS A 139 -2.14 10.49 11.92
CA LYS A 139 -2.04 11.86 11.42
C LYS A 139 -1.69 12.85 12.55
N ARG A 140 -2.39 12.80 13.69
CA ARG A 140 -2.12 13.66 14.84
C ARG A 140 -0.72 13.47 15.39
N LEU A 141 -0.29 12.21 15.56
CA LEU A 141 1.07 11.91 16.02
C LEU A 141 2.15 12.43 15.09
N TRP A 142 1.90 12.49 13.79
CA TRP A 142 2.85 12.99 12.82
C TRP A 142 2.85 14.53 12.67
N THR A 143 1.74 15.20 12.99
CA THR A 143 1.58 16.63 12.77
C THR A 143 1.60 17.48 14.05
N GLU A 144 1.11 16.94 15.18
CA GLU A 144 1.01 17.68 16.45
C GLU A 144 2.24 17.43 17.34
N THR A 145 2.69 18.43 18.06
CA THR A 145 3.78 18.31 19.06
C THR A 145 3.36 17.42 20.22
N LEU A 146 2.13 17.58 20.68
CA LEU A 146 1.49 16.80 21.74
C LEU A 146 0.10 16.38 21.24
N ALA A 147 -0.03 15.12 20.86
CA ALA A 147 -1.28 14.59 20.34
C ALA A 147 -2.20 14.14 21.47
N ASN A 148 -3.46 14.57 21.39
CA ASN A 148 -4.54 14.06 22.23
C ASN A 148 -5.65 13.54 21.32
N PHE A 149 -6.23 12.40 21.68
CA PHE A 149 -7.33 11.80 20.96
C PHE A 149 -8.21 11.02 21.92
N ASP A 150 -9.51 11.21 21.86
CA ASP A 150 -10.49 10.52 22.69
C ASP A 150 -11.55 9.91 21.76
N GLY A 151 -11.22 8.76 21.18
CA GLY A 151 -12.08 8.01 20.25
C GLY A 151 -12.85 6.90 20.94
N GLU A 152 -13.68 6.22 20.17
CA GLU A 152 -14.41 5.04 20.63
C GLU A 152 -13.45 3.87 20.91
N TYR A 153 -12.39 3.73 20.07
CA TYR A 153 -11.47 2.57 20.08
C TYR A 153 -10.06 2.91 20.56
N TYR A 154 -9.62 4.14 20.37
CA TYR A 154 -8.26 4.55 20.71
C TYR A 154 -8.26 5.86 21.49
N GLN A 155 -7.38 5.95 22.49
CA GLN A 155 -7.18 7.15 23.28
C GLN A 155 -5.70 7.52 23.30
N LEU A 156 -5.40 8.81 23.13
CA LEU A 156 -4.07 9.39 23.33
C LEU A 156 -4.13 10.50 24.36
N LYS A 157 -3.15 10.53 25.24
CA LYS A 157 -3.01 11.57 26.25
C LYS A 157 -1.59 12.13 26.22
N VAL A 158 -1.46 13.37 25.75
CA VAL A 158 -0.17 14.08 25.65
C VAL A 158 0.90 13.25 24.96
N ALA A 159 0.49 12.51 23.91
CA ALA A 159 1.34 11.57 23.22
C ALA A 159 2.33 12.30 22.29
N ARG A 160 3.54 11.74 22.15
CA ARG A 160 4.61 12.28 21.31
C ARG A 160 5.07 11.24 20.29
N CYS A 161 5.38 11.70 19.09
CA CYS A 161 6.07 10.92 18.08
C CYS A 161 7.27 11.73 17.59
N GLU A 162 8.45 11.44 18.13
CA GLU A 162 9.73 12.05 17.74
C GLU A 162 10.77 10.96 17.46
N PRO A 163 11.56 11.06 16.36
CA PRO A 163 11.45 12.12 15.36
C PRO A 163 10.12 12.03 14.59
N LYS A 164 9.67 13.19 14.09
CA LYS A 164 8.58 13.24 13.11
C LYS A 164 9.03 12.61 11.79
N PRO A 165 8.10 12.21 10.91
CA PRO A 165 8.44 11.89 9.53
C PRO A 165 9.18 13.03 8.83
N VAL A 166 10.06 12.69 7.91
CA VAL A 166 10.77 13.65 7.04
C VAL A 166 9.79 14.35 6.10
N GLN A 167 8.85 13.59 5.54
CA GLN A 167 7.83 14.11 4.62
C GLN A 167 6.88 15.09 5.31
N LYS A 168 6.50 16.16 4.60
CA LYS A 168 5.58 17.19 5.10
C LYS A 168 4.36 17.29 4.18
N PRO A 169 3.15 17.38 4.73
CA PRO A 169 2.83 17.40 6.17
C PRO A 169 3.06 16.05 6.86
N TYR A 170 3.03 14.94 6.13
CA TYR A 170 3.27 13.56 6.57
C TYR A 170 3.37 12.62 5.36
N PRO A 171 3.86 11.37 5.52
CA PRO A 171 3.87 10.35 4.47
C PRO A 171 2.46 10.12 3.89
N PRO A 172 2.33 9.97 2.55
CA PRO A 172 1.03 9.71 1.93
C PRO A 172 0.35 8.48 2.50
N PHE A 173 -0.95 8.59 2.83
CA PHE A 173 -1.77 7.44 3.19
C PHE A 173 -2.20 6.69 1.95
N VAL A 174 -1.85 5.40 1.88
CA VAL A 174 -2.36 4.45 0.89
C VAL A 174 -3.39 3.55 1.57
N ILE A 175 -4.66 3.69 1.21
CA ILE A 175 -5.72 2.90 1.84
C ILE A 175 -6.23 1.84 0.87
N GLY A 176 -6.11 0.57 1.28
CA GLY A 176 -6.61 -0.57 0.54
C GLY A 176 -8.04 -0.95 0.93
N GLY A 177 -8.81 -1.37 -0.07
CA GLY A 177 -10.16 -1.87 0.13
C GLY A 177 -11.22 -1.18 -0.72
N SER A 178 -12.40 -1.83 -0.86
CA SER A 178 -13.43 -1.41 -1.82
C SER A 178 -14.85 -1.46 -1.26
N GLY A 179 -15.00 -1.53 0.07
CA GLY A 179 -16.31 -1.52 0.72
C GLY A 179 -16.98 -0.15 0.60
N GLU A 180 -18.14 -0.10 -0.08
CA GLU A 180 -18.81 1.15 -0.49
C GLU A 180 -19.26 2.02 0.68
N GLN A 181 -19.88 1.39 1.68
CA GLN A 181 -20.57 2.09 2.76
C GLN A 181 -19.61 2.74 3.77
N LEU A 182 -18.53 2.05 4.11
CA LEU A 182 -17.62 2.47 5.19
C LEU A 182 -16.19 2.68 4.70
N THR A 183 -15.61 1.70 3.96
CA THR A 183 -14.20 1.79 3.57
C THR A 183 -13.94 2.99 2.66
N LEU A 184 -14.75 3.18 1.62
CA LEU A 184 -14.59 4.31 0.70
C LEU A 184 -14.85 5.67 1.36
N ARG A 185 -15.59 5.74 2.49
CA ARG A 185 -15.68 6.96 3.32
C ARG A 185 -14.36 7.26 4.02
N VAL A 186 -13.68 6.23 4.57
CA VAL A 186 -12.36 6.40 5.16
C VAL A 186 -11.34 6.81 4.10
N VAL A 187 -11.40 6.19 2.90
CA VAL A 187 -10.59 6.59 1.73
C VAL A 187 -10.81 8.06 1.39
N ALA A 188 -12.08 8.48 1.22
CA ALA A 188 -12.42 9.87 0.92
C ALA A 188 -11.89 10.85 1.98
N GLN A 189 -11.83 10.46 3.23
CA GLN A 189 -11.40 11.33 4.33
C GLN A 189 -9.87 11.43 4.47
N TYR A 190 -9.13 10.33 4.26
CA TYR A 190 -7.72 10.26 4.64
C TYR A 190 -6.76 9.90 3.49
N ALA A 191 -7.19 9.17 2.45
CA ALA A 191 -6.27 8.63 1.47
C ALA A 191 -5.66 9.69 0.55
N ASN A 192 -4.38 9.56 0.26
CA ASN A 192 -3.71 10.19 -0.88
C ASN A 192 -3.74 9.25 -2.10
N ILE A 193 -3.69 7.93 -1.83
CA ILE A 193 -3.77 6.87 -2.83
C ILE A 193 -4.82 5.86 -2.36
N TRP A 194 -5.79 5.56 -3.22
CA TRP A 194 -6.73 4.47 -3.00
C TRP A 194 -6.31 3.24 -3.79
N ASN A 195 -6.04 2.13 -3.11
CA ASN A 195 -5.73 0.87 -3.78
C ASN A 195 -6.98 -0.01 -3.89
N PHE A 196 -7.40 -0.25 -5.13
CA PHE A 196 -8.49 -1.17 -5.43
C PHE A 196 -8.08 -2.61 -5.13
N ALA A 197 -8.90 -3.30 -4.34
CA ALA A 197 -8.56 -4.64 -3.82
C ALA A 197 -8.60 -5.76 -4.89
N GLY A 198 -9.02 -5.44 -6.11
CA GLY A 198 -9.14 -6.37 -7.23
C GLY A 198 -10.58 -6.61 -7.68
N GLY A 199 -10.72 -7.21 -8.86
CA GLY A 199 -11.99 -7.47 -9.51
C GLY A 199 -12.04 -6.95 -10.95
N PRO A 200 -13.19 -7.10 -11.66
CA PRO A 200 -13.36 -6.62 -13.02
C PRO A 200 -13.26 -5.09 -13.13
N VAL A 201 -12.90 -4.58 -14.31
CA VAL A 201 -12.78 -3.14 -14.58
C VAL A 201 -14.10 -2.38 -14.36
N ASP A 202 -15.23 -2.99 -14.65
CA ASP A 202 -16.54 -2.35 -14.41
C ASP A 202 -16.82 -2.16 -12.92
N THR A 203 -16.37 -3.11 -12.08
CA THR A 203 -16.39 -2.93 -10.63
C THR A 203 -15.49 -1.76 -10.21
N PHE A 204 -14.30 -1.63 -10.80
CA PHE A 204 -13.40 -0.51 -10.53
C PHE A 204 -14.05 0.84 -10.89
N ARG A 205 -14.66 0.97 -12.08
CA ARG A 205 -15.42 2.18 -12.49
C ARG A 205 -16.51 2.53 -11.49
N HIS A 206 -17.34 1.55 -11.13
CA HIS A 206 -18.40 1.76 -10.14
C HIS A 206 -17.85 2.23 -8.77
N LYS A 207 -16.74 1.64 -8.30
CA LYS A 207 -16.13 2.07 -7.02
C LYS A 207 -15.55 3.47 -7.08
N ILE A 208 -15.07 3.92 -8.25
CA ILE A 208 -14.65 5.31 -8.47
C ILE A 208 -15.84 6.25 -8.28
N GLU A 209 -16.97 5.97 -8.92
CA GLU A 209 -18.18 6.79 -8.79
C GLU A 209 -18.66 6.91 -7.33
N VAL A 210 -18.64 5.79 -6.59
CA VAL A 210 -18.99 5.78 -5.16
C VAL A 210 -17.99 6.60 -4.33
N LEU A 211 -16.69 6.47 -4.60
CA LEU A 211 -15.64 7.25 -3.94
C LEU A 211 -15.81 8.76 -4.20
N GLU A 212 -16.05 9.14 -5.44
CA GLU A 212 -16.30 10.52 -5.84
C GLU A 212 -17.52 11.10 -5.10
N GLY A 213 -18.60 10.31 -4.99
CA GLY A 213 -19.77 10.69 -4.19
C GLY A 213 -19.45 10.95 -2.72
N HIS A 214 -18.60 10.12 -2.11
CA HIS A 214 -18.14 10.35 -0.72
C HIS A 214 -17.22 11.58 -0.61
N CYS A 215 -16.36 11.83 -1.59
CA CYS A 215 -15.52 13.04 -1.60
C CYS A 215 -16.38 14.31 -1.68
N VAL A 216 -17.36 14.34 -2.59
CA VAL A 216 -18.31 15.47 -2.73
C VAL A 216 -19.06 15.72 -1.42
N ALA A 217 -19.53 14.65 -0.75
CA ALA A 217 -20.28 14.76 0.51
C ALA A 217 -19.49 15.45 1.65
N ILE A 218 -18.15 15.42 1.59
CA ILE A 218 -17.28 16.08 2.58
C ILE A 218 -16.55 17.31 2.03
N GLY A 219 -16.88 17.75 0.80
CA GLY A 219 -16.26 18.93 0.17
C GLY A 219 -14.81 18.72 -0.27
N ARG A 220 -14.39 17.47 -0.51
CA ARG A 220 -13.05 17.12 -1.01
C ARG A 220 -13.06 16.96 -2.54
N ASP A 221 -12.06 17.51 -3.20
CA ASP A 221 -11.82 17.24 -4.62
C ASP A 221 -11.34 15.77 -4.81
N PRO A 222 -12.10 14.92 -5.51
CA PRO A 222 -11.73 13.52 -5.74
C PRO A 222 -10.46 13.35 -6.58
N SER A 223 -10.06 14.34 -7.37
CA SER A 223 -8.81 14.30 -8.15
C SER A 223 -7.54 14.31 -7.28
N THR A 224 -7.68 14.67 -5.99
CA THR A 224 -6.59 14.61 -5.01
C THR A 224 -6.29 13.19 -4.51
N ILE A 225 -7.06 12.20 -4.94
CA ILE A 225 -6.85 10.79 -4.59
C ILE A 225 -6.39 10.03 -5.83
N GLU A 226 -5.14 9.60 -5.82
CA GLU A 226 -4.59 8.76 -6.88
C GLU A 226 -5.23 7.37 -6.85
N ARG A 227 -5.55 6.82 -8.01
CA ARG A 227 -6.25 5.53 -8.15
C ARG A 227 -5.24 4.44 -8.48
N SER A 228 -5.13 3.47 -7.56
CA SER A 228 -4.15 2.39 -7.61
C SER A 228 -4.79 1.04 -7.88
N ILE A 229 -4.14 0.23 -8.71
CA ILE A 229 -4.48 -1.17 -8.95
C ILE A 229 -3.28 -2.08 -8.72
N GLN A 230 -3.58 -3.37 -8.55
CA GLN A 230 -2.58 -4.43 -8.49
C GLN A 230 -2.81 -5.41 -9.65
N ALA A 231 -1.77 -5.67 -10.45
CA ALA A 231 -1.78 -6.65 -11.53
C ALA A 231 -0.84 -7.82 -11.21
N PHE A 232 -1.35 -9.04 -11.26
CA PHE A 232 -0.50 -10.23 -11.13
C PHE A 232 0.29 -10.45 -12.41
N VAL A 233 1.61 -10.58 -12.29
CA VAL A 233 2.49 -10.75 -13.42
C VAL A 233 2.50 -12.22 -13.88
N ASN A 234 2.19 -12.43 -15.16
CA ASN A 234 2.45 -13.68 -15.83
C ASN A 234 3.87 -13.64 -16.44
N TYR A 235 4.83 -14.33 -15.79
CA TYR A 235 6.24 -14.32 -16.22
C TYR A 235 6.48 -14.93 -17.62
N ASP A 236 5.58 -15.82 -18.06
CA ASP A 236 5.66 -16.48 -19.36
C ASP A 236 5.04 -15.63 -20.49
N ASN A 237 4.19 -14.65 -20.13
CA ASN A 237 3.49 -13.77 -21.07
C ASN A 237 3.27 -12.38 -20.51
N LEU A 238 4.30 -11.53 -20.55
CA LEU A 238 4.23 -10.14 -20.05
C LEU A 238 3.26 -9.27 -20.88
N ALA A 239 3.06 -9.60 -22.17
CA ALA A 239 2.09 -8.89 -23.00
C ALA A 239 0.66 -9.07 -22.50
N GLU A 240 0.29 -10.27 -22.03
CA GLU A 240 -1.02 -10.51 -21.39
C GLU A 240 -1.21 -9.63 -20.13
N THR A 241 -0.18 -9.54 -19.30
CA THR A 241 -0.21 -8.66 -18.12
C THR A 241 -0.41 -7.19 -18.52
N ARG A 242 0.38 -6.72 -19.51
CA ARG A 242 0.26 -5.35 -20.05
C ARG A 242 -1.13 -5.06 -20.59
N ASP A 243 -1.65 -5.94 -21.43
CA ASP A 243 -2.95 -5.78 -22.08
C ASP A 243 -4.10 -5.84 -21.06
N GLY A 244 -3.95 -6.61 -19.99
CA GLY A 244 -4.89 -6.64 -18.86
C GLY A 244 -4.91 -5.37 -18.01
N ILE A 245 -3.84 -4.56 -18.01
CA ILE A 245 -3.76 -3.28 -17.29
C ILE A 245 -4.47 -2.15 -18.06
N ARG A 246 -4.43 -2.13 -19.39
CA ARG A 246 -5.00 -1.05 -20.22
C ARG A 246 -6.42 -0.65 -19.85
N PRO A 247 -7.41 -1.56 -19.70
CA PRO A 247 -8.77 -1.16 -19.35
C PRO A 247 -8.88 -0.40 -18.02
N PHE A 248 -7.98 -0.68 -17.08
CA PHE A 248 -7.93 0.04 -15.81
C PHE A 248 -7.32 1.43 -15.95
N ILE A 249 -6.29 1.60 -16.79
CA ILE A 249 -5.73 2.92 -17.11
C ILE A 249 -6.80 3.79 -17.78
N GLU A 250 -7.52 3.24 -18.76
CA GLU A 250 -8.64 3.90 -19.44
C GLU A 250 -9.79 4.24 -18.48
N ALA A 251 -9.96 3.47 -17.40
CA ALA A 251 -10.89 3.75 -16.32
C ALA A 251 -10.34 4.74 -15.27
N GLY A 252 -9.10 5.23 -15.42
CA GLY A 252 -8.50 6.27 -14.59
C GLY A 252 -7.54 5.77 -13.52
N ALA A 253 -7.04 4.54 -13.60
CA ALA A 253 -5.92 4.09 -12.78
C ALA A 253 -4.62 4.76 -13.24
N THR A 254 -3.86 5.32 -12.30
CA THR A 254 -2.57 5.98 -12.58
C THR A 254 -1.41 5.37 -11.81
N HIS A 255 -1.71 4.64 -10.73
CA HIS A 255 -0.72 3.99 -9.87
C HIS A 255 -0.84 2.47 -10.01
N ILE A 256 0.14 1.86 -10.69
CA ILE A 256 0.09 0.46 -11.12
C ILE A 256 1.13 -0.34 -10.32
N ILE A 257 0.68 -1.39 -9.64
CA ILE A 257 1.53 -2.28 -8.86
C ILE A 257 1.60 -3.65 -9.52
N LEU A 258 2.79 -4.04 -9.96
CA LEU A 258 3.06 -5.32 -10.57
C LEU A 258 3.38 -6.36 -9.48
N ASN A 259 2.47 -7.30 -9.23
CA ASN A 259 2.61 -8.32 -8.20
C ASN A 259 3.52 -9.46 -8.67
N LEU A 260 4.65 -9.62 -7.99
CA LEU A 260 5.64 -10.66 -8.23
C LEU A 260 5.48 -11.79 -7.22
N ARG A 261 5.64 -13.03 -7.68
CA ARG A 261 5.64 -14.24 -6.86
C ARG A 261 7.01 -14.90 -6.90
N ALA A 262 7.47 -15.40 -5.78
CA ALA A 262 8.67 -16.25 -5.75
C ALA A 262 8.42 -17.60 -6.46
N PRO A 263 9.45 -18.21 -7.09
CA PRO A 263 10.80 -17.67 -7.25
C PRO A 263 10.85 -16.52 -8.26
N TYR A 264 11.63 -15.47 -7.95
CA TYR A 264 11.75 -14.29 -8.82
C TYR A 264 12.76 -14.58 -9.93
N PRO A 265 12.36 -14.55 -11.24
CA PRO A 265 13.30 -14.70 -12.34
C PRO A 265 14.41 -13.63 -12.29
N GLU A 266 15.60 -13.99 -12.77
CA GLU A 266 16.69 -13.04 -12.91
C GLU A 266 16.36 -11.99 -13.98
N GLY A 267 16.69 -10.71 -13.73
CA GLY A 267 16.39 -9.61 -14.65
C GLY A 267 14.90 -9.34 -14.85
N ILE A 268 14.05 -9.81 -13.95
CA ILE A 268 12.59 -9.69 -14.13
C ILE A 268 12.15 -8.24 -14.15
N VAL A 269 12.73 -7.35 -13.34
CA VAL A 269 12.27 -5.96 -13.27
C VAL A 269 12.64 -5.20 -14.54
N HIS A 270 13.78 -5.46 -15.16
CA HIS A 270 14.12 -4.92 -16.48
C HIS A 270 13.08 -5.32 -17.53
N ARG A 271 12.71 -6.60 -17.58
CA ARG A 271 11.66 -7.07 -18.48
C ARG A 271 10.30 -6.40 -18.23
N LEU A 272 9.94 -6.18 -16.95
CA LEU A 272 8.70 -5.46 -16.60
C LEU A 272 8.73 -3.99 -17.04
N ALA A 273 9.87 -3.34 -16.95
CA ALA A 273 10.06 -1.99 -17.45
C ALA A 273 9.91 -1.94 -18.97
N GLU A 274 10.69 -2.75 -19.69
CA GLU A 274 10.74 -2.78 -21.16
C GLU A 274 9.42 -3.25 -21.81
N ASP A 275 8.77 -4.28 -21.24
CA ASP A 275 7.61 -4.93 -21.87
C ASP A 275 6.26 -4.38 -21.39
N ILE A 276 6.21 -3.73 -20.21
CA ILE A 276 4.96 -3.26 -19.61
C ILE A 276 4.98 -1.76 -19.30
N ALA A 277 5.90 -1.29 -18.43
CA ALA A 277 5.81 0.06 -17.88
C ALA A 277 6.09 1.13 -18.94
N GLU A 278 7.24 1.06 -19.61
CA GLU A 278 7.65 2.04 -20.62
C GLU A 278 6.72 2.10 -21.82
N PRO A 279 6.23 0.96 -22.39
CA PRO A 279 5.25 1.00 -23.46
C PRO A 279 3.94 1.68 -23.05
N LEU A 280 3.40 1.40 -21.84
CA LEU A 280 2.18 2.03 -21.36
C LEU A 280 2.39 3.51 -21.02
N GLN A 281 3.52 3.90 -20.42
CA GLN A 281 3.86 5.30 -20.21
C GLN A 281 3.98 6.05 -21.54
N ALA A 282 4.65 5.47 -22.55
CA ALA A 282 4.76 6.08 -23.87
C ALA A 282 3.40 6.23 -24.59
N GLU A 283 2.45 5.33 -24.32
CA GLU A 283 1.11 5.36 -24.89
C GLU A 283 0.22 6.43 -24.24
N TYR A 284 0.23 6.52 -22.90
CA TYR A 284 -0.73 7.31 -22.12
C TYR A 284 -0.21 8.64 -21.55
N ASP A 285 1.10 8.82 -21.34
CA ASP A 285 1.65 10.08 -20.80
C ASP A 285 1.69 11.23 -21.79
N ARG A 286 1.37 10.95 -23.06
CA ARG A 286 1.30 11.97 -24.14
C ARG A 286 -0.08 12.63 -24.28
N ILE A 287 -1.07 12.15 -23.54
CA ILE A 287 -2.44 12.67 -23.50
C ILE A 287 -2.62 13.48 -22.21
#